data_8c1757d8efa84af5aa977e29ebd66815
#
_entry.id   8c1757d8efa84af5aa977e29ebd66815
#
_cell.length_a   1.000
_cell.length_b   1.000
_cell.length_c   1.000
_cell.angle_alpha   90.00
_cell.angle_beta   90.00
_cell.angle_gamma   90.00
#
_symmetry.space_group_name_H-M   'P 1'
#
loop_
_entity.id
_entity.type
_entity.pdbx_description
1 polymer ?
#
loop_
_entity_poly.entity_id
_entity_poly.type
_entity_poly.pdbx_seq_one_letter_code
_entity_poly.pdbx_strand_id
1 'polypeptide(L)'
;ARPVEAEDFTQGFFSLLLERRDFDAVRKEKGRLRSYLLTSLKHFLTSEHRRATAAKRGKGQRLIPLEELNARGQREIEPTDPLTAARLYERRWALTLMEEVLRRLKEEYYAAGNATLFDSLKQLLPDEPGAPSRAEIASQLGMTDNALRQAFHRFRQRYQLLLREEISHTVAIASDVEDELRHLIRVLRT
;
A
#
# COMPACT_ATOMS: atom_id res chain seq x y z
N ALA A 1 12.35 -12.37 -10.10
CA ALA A 1 13.37 -11.32 -10.15
C ALA A 1 14.30 -11.49 -8.96
N ARG A 2 15.61 -11.33 -9.14
CA ARG A 2 16.56 -11.32 -8.03
C ARG A 2 16.31 -10.05 -7.20
N PRO A 3 16.50 -10.06 -5.86
CA PRO A 3 16.25 -8.89 -5.02
C PRO A 3 16.92 -7.60 -5.54
N VAL A 4 18.17 -7.69 -6.00
CA VAL A 4 18.94 -6.57 -6.55
C VAL A 4 18.27 -5.98 -7.81
N GLU A 5 17.74 -6.82 -8.71
CA GLU A 5 17.03 -6.35 -9.91
C GLU A 5 15.73 -5.59 -9.56
N ALA A 6 15.04 -6.01 -8.48
CA ALA A 6 13.82 -5.33 -8.04
C ALA A 6 14.11 -3.94 -7.44
N GLU A 7 15.22 -3.80 -6.72
CA GLU A 7 15.69 -2.50 -6.20
C GLU A 7 16.08 -1.55 -7.33
N ASP A 8 16.84 -2.03 -8.32
CA ASP A 8 17.24 -1.24 -9.48
C ASP A 8 16.03 -0.75 -10.28
N PHE A 9 15.04 -1.61 -10.51
CA PHE A 9 13.77 -1.21 -11.17
C PHE A 9 12.99 -0.21 -10.34
N THR A 10 12.96 -0.35 -9.02
CA THR A 10 12.27 0.57 -8.13
C THR A 10 12.92 1.94 -8.17
N GLN A 11 14.24 2.01 -8.05
CA GLN A 11 14.99 3.27 -8.15
C GLN A 11 14.83 3.92 -9.53
N GLY A 12 14.95 3.15 -10.61
CA GLY A 12 14.76 3.64 -11.98
C GLY A 12 13.34 4.17 -12.21
N PHE A 13 12.33 3.54 -11.66
CA PHE A 13 10.94 4.00 -11.74
C PHE A 13 10.75 5.34 -11.03
N PHE A 14 11.23 5.48 -9.79
CA PHE A 14 11.10 6.73 -9.05
C PHE A 14 11.93 7.85 -9.66
N SER A 15 13.15 7.57 -10.15
CA SER A 15 13.97 8.54 -10.87
C SER A 15 13.23 9.09 -12.09
N LEU A 16 12.60 8.20 -12.88
CA LEU A 16 11.80 8.60 -14.05
C LEU A 16 10.61 9.49 -13.68
N LEU A 17 9.90 9.17 -12.58
CA LEU A 17 8.77 9.96 -12.10
C LEU A 17 9.22 11.37 -11.66
N LEU A 18 10.36 11.46 -10.96
CA LEU A 18 10.94 12.72 -10.49
C LEU A 18 11.45 13.58 -11.66
N GLU A 19 12.16 12.98 -12.63
CA GLU A 19 12.67 13.66 -13.82
C GLU A 19 11.54 14.27 -14.66
N ARG A 20 10.43 13.55 -14.81
CA ARG A 20 9.28 14.03 -15.58
C ARG A 20 8.43 15.06 -14.86
N ARG A 21 8.71 15.33 -13.57
CA ARG A 21 7.85 16.15 -12.70
C ARG A 21 6.39 15.68 -12.72
N ASP A 22 6.20 14.38 -12.93
CA ASP A 22 4.87 13.79 -13.07
C ASP A 22 4.01 13.97 -11.80
N PHE A 23 4.66 14.14 -10.63
CA PHE A 23 3.97 14.47 -9.39
C PHE A 23 3.31 15.86 -9.41
N ASP A 24 3.84 16.81 -10.18
CA ASP A 24 3.20 18.12 -10.36
C ASP A 24 1.95 18.01 -11.26
N ALA A 25 1.97 17.07 -12.21
CA ALA A 25 0.83 16.77 -13.07
C ALA A 25 -0.25 15.90 -12.41
N VAL A 26 0.09 15.18 -11.34
CA VAL A 26 -0.84 14.40 -10.50
C VAL A 26 -1.67 15.32 -9.60
N ARG A 27 -1.28 16.59 -9.46
CA ARG A 27 -2.06 17.59 -8.73
C ARG A 27 -3.47 17.71 -9.33
N LYS A 28 -4.43 17.15 -8.61
CA LYS A 28 -5.88 17.45 -8.62
C LYS A 28 -6.74 17.06 -9.84
N GLU A 29 -6.21 16.75 -11.02
CA GLU A 29 -7.07 16.60 -12.20
C GLU A 29 -7.19 15.16 -12.77
N LYS A 30 -6.41 14.20 -12.30
CA LYS A 30 -6.28 12.88 -12.96
C LYS A 30 -6.61 11.65 -12.10
N GLY A 31 -7.39 11.78 -11.04
CA GLY A 31 -7.87 10.62 -10.31
C GLY A 31 -7.00 10.22 -9.10
N ARG A 32 -6.98 8.94 -8.78
CA ARG A 32 -6.37 8.40 -7.55
C ARG A 32 -4.88 8.16 -7.74
N LEU A 33 -4.04 8.70 -6.85
CA LEU A 33 -2.57 8.54 -6.89
C LEU A 33 -2.16 7.07 -7.03
N ARG A 34 -2.80 6.17 -6.29
CA ARG A 34 -2.56 4.73 -6.33
C ARG A 34 -2.72 4.17 -7.75
N SER A 35 -3.82 4.51 -8.42
CA SER A 35 -4.11 4.03 -9.78
C SER A 35 -3.13 4.59 -10.79
N TYR A 36 -2.75 5.86 -10.63
CA TYR A 36 -1.72 6.49 -11.45
C TYR A 36 -0.37 5.79 -11.30
N LEU A 37 0.09 5.56 -10.07
CA LEU A 37 1.36 4.88 -9.82
C LEU A 37 1.37 3.45 -10.37
N LEU A 38 0.28 2.70 -10.20
CA LEU A 38 0.16 1.34 -10.73
C LEU A 38 0.24 1.32 -12.27
N THR A 39 -0.45 2.24 -12.93
CA THR A 39 -0.43 2.37 -14.39
C THR A 39 0.96 2.77 -14.89
N SER A 40 1.56 3.78 -14.26
CA SER A 40 2.90 4.26 -14.60
C SER A 40 3.97 3.16 -14.42
N LEU A 41 3.88 2.37 -13.35
CA LEU A 41 4.76 1.23 -13.10
C LEU A 41 4.61 0.16 -14.18
N LYS A 42 3.38 -0.19 -14.59
CA LYS A 42 3.13 -1.13 -15.69
C LYS A 42 3.76 -0.65 -16.99
N HIS A 43 3.62 0.63 -17.33
CA HIS A 43 4.24 1.22 -18.51
C HIS A 43 5.77 1.20 -18.44
N PHE A 44 6.34 1.55 -17.28
CA PHE A 44 7.77 1.50 -17.06
C PHE A 44 8.33 0.08 -17.26
N LEU A 45 7.77 -0.93 -16.60
CA LEU A 45 8.22 -2.31 -16.71
C LEU A 45 8.09 -2.85 -18.15
N THR A 46 7.02 -2.50 -18.85
CA THR A 46 6.85 -2.86 -20.27
C THR A 46 7.93 -2.23 -21.15
N SER A 47 8.28 -0.96 -20.88
CA SER A 47 9.34 -0.23 -21.60
C SER A 47 10.71 -0.86 -21.35
N GLU A 48 11.04 -1.16 -20.10
CA GLU A 48 12.30 -1.82 -19.72
C GLU A 48 12.42 -3.22 -20.36
N HIS A 49 11.34 -3.99 -20.34
CA HIS A 49 11.32 -5.30 -21.01
C HIS A 49 11.58 -5.18 -22.53
N ARG A 50 10.96 -4.20 -23.20
CA ARG A 50 11.20 -3.92 -24.62
C ARG A 50 12.64 -3.51 -24.89
N ARG A 51 13.22 -2.64 -24.03
CA ARG A 51 14.64 -2.22 -24.14
C ARG A 51 15.58 -3.40 -23.97
N ALA A 52 15.38 -4.23 -22.97
CA ALA A 52 16.19 -5.43 -22.73
C ALA A 52 16.10 -6.43 -23.91
N THR A 53 14.92 -6.60 -24.48
CA THR A 53 14.70 -7.47 -25.64
C THR A 53 15.32 -6.89 -26.90
N ALA A 54 15.24 -5.59 -27.14
CA ALA A 54 15.88 -4.91 -28.26
C ALA A 54 17.41 -4.97 -28.18
N ALA A 55 17.99 -4.78 -26.98
CA ALA A 55 19.42 -4.90 -26.75
C ALA A 55 19.94 -6.33 -27.04
N LYS A 56 19.17 -7.35 -26.71
CA LYS A 56 19.48 -8.74 -27.06
C LYS A 56 19.42 -9.00 -28.57
N ARG A 57 18.52 -8.36 -29.31
CA ARG A 57 18.40 -8.48 -30.77
C ARG A 57 19.52 -7.76 -31.53
N GLY A 58 20.09 -6.66 -30.99
CA GLY A 58 21.16 -5.90 -31.62
C GLY A 58 22.51 -6.59 -31.64
N LYS A 59 22.70 -7.73 -31.00
CA LYS A 59 23.96 -8.52 -30.97
C LYS A 59 24.03 -9.63 -32.02
N GLY A 60 23.34 -9.50 -33.17
CA GLY A 60 23.56 -10.40 -34.32
C GLY A 60 23.08 -11.85 -34.14
N GLN A 61 22.26 -12.14 -33.16
CA GLN A 61 21.71 -13.48 -32.98
C GLN A 61 20.48 -13.69 -33.85
N ARG A 62 20.50 -14.80 -34.59
CA ARG A 62 19.45 -15.33 -35.48
C ARG A 62 18.05 -15.16 -34.87
N LEU A 63 17.12 -14.56 -35.59
CA LEU A 63 15.71 -14.49 -35.24
C LEU A 63 15.18 -15.88 -34.95
N ILE A 64 14.96 -16.24 -33.72
CA ILE A 64 14.22 -17.45 -33.34
C ILE A 64 12.74 -17.08 -33.44
N PRO A 65 11.90 -17.84 -34.19
CA PRO A 65 10.46 -17.55 -34.25
C PRO A 65 9.83 -17.54 -32.87
N LEU A 66 8.82 -16.68 -32.67
CA LEU A 66 8.15 -16.47 -31.39
C LEU A 66 7.58 -17.78 -30.81
N GLU A 67 7.19 -18.71 -31.68
CA GLU A 67 6.71 -20.02 -31.32
C GLU A 67 7.79 -20.90 -30.68
N GLU A 68 9.05 -20.77 -31.09
CA GLU A 68 10.18 -21.54 -30.54
C GLU A 68 10.65 -20.96 -29.20
N LEU A 69 10.47 -19.65 -28.99
CA LEU A 69 10.69 -18.97 -27.70
C LEU A 69 9.60 -19.36 -26.68
N ASN A 70 8.36 -19.51 -27.11
CA ASN A 70 7.27 -19.95 -26.24
C ASN A 70 7.44 -21.40 -25.77
N ALA A 71 8.00 -22.29 -26.60
CA ALA A 71 8.23 -23.68 -26.23
C ALA A 71 9.41 -23.90 -25.27
N ARG A 72 10.43 -23.01 -25.27
CA ARG A 72 11.61 -23.08 -24.39
C ARG A 72 11.59 -22.11 -23.22
N GLY A 73 10.85 -21.01 -23.33
CA GLY A 73 10.76 -19.96 -22.32
C GLY A 73 9.65 -20.13 -21.30
N GLN A 74 8.72 -21.08 -21.51
CA GLN A 74 7.58 -21.30 -20.61
C GLN A 74 7.93 -21.99 -19.29
N ARG A 75 9.19 -22.31 -19.02
CA ARG A 75 9.59 -22.99 -17.78
C ARG A 75 10.28 -22.12 -16.72
N GLU A 76 10.59 -20.84 -16.98
CA GLU A 76 11.33 -20.02 -15.99
C GLU A 76 10.81 -18.61 -15.73
N ILE A 77 9.78 -18.16 -16.43
CA ILE A 77 9.04 -16.96 -16.06
C ILE A 77 7.57 -17.33 -16.19
N GLU A 78 6.99 -17.91 -15.16
CA GLU A 78 5.56 -17.76 -14.98
C GLU A 78 5.27 -16.27 -15.09
N PRO A 79 4.45 -15.80 -16.04
CA PRO A 79 3.94 -14.46 -15.98
C PRO A 79 3.13 -14.43 -14.70
N THR A 80 3.70 -13.85 -13.64
CA THR A 80 2.95 -13.52 -12.44
C THR A 80 1.71 -12.83 -12.96
N ASP A 81 0.55 -13.47 -12.79
CA ASP A 81 -0.72 -12.98 -13.32
C ASP A 81 -0.78 -11.48 -13.00
N PRO A 82 -0.88 -10.57 -14.02
CA PRO A 82 -0.87 -9.14 -13.79
C PRO A 82 -1.97 -8.70 -12.83
N LEU A 83 -3.04 -9.52 -12.75
CA LEU A 83 -4.13 -9.36 -11.80
C LEU A 83 -3.65 -9.62 -10.37
N THR A 84 -2.83 -10.65 -10.15
CA THR A 84 -2.26 -10.99 -8.84
C THR A 84 -1.26 -9.93 -8.37
N ALA A 85 -0.38 -9.47 -9.26
CA ALA A 85 0.57 -8.40 -8.94
C ALA A 85 -0.14 -7.08 -8.60
N ALA A 86 -1.20 -6.72 -9.34
CA ALA A 86 -2.00 -5.54 -9.04
C ALA A 86 -2.70 -5.66 -7.69
N ARG A 87 -3.26 -6.83 -7.35
CA ARG A 87 -3.89 -7.08 -6.04
C ARG A 87 -2.91 -7.00 -4.89
N LEU A 88 -1.71 -7.57 -5.05
CA LEU A 88 -0.63 -7.46 -4.06
C LEU A 88 -0.21 -6.01 -3.83
N TYR A 89 -0.07 -5.23 -4.89
CA TYR A 89 0.21 -3.81 -4.81
C TYR A 89 -0.88 -3.06 -4.04
N GLU A 90 -2.16 -3.28 -4.39
CA GLU A 90 -3.29 -2.61 -3.73
C GLU A 90 -3.39 -2.99 -2.25
N ARG A 91 -3.18 -4.26 -1.92
CA ARG A 91 -3.14 -4.72 -0.53
C ARG A 91 -1.99 -4.09 0.24
N ARG A 92 -0.79 -4.04 -0.34
CA ARG A 92 0.37 -3.41 0.30
C ARG A 92 0.14 -1.92 0.52
N TRP A 93 -0.40 -1.23 -0.48
CA TRP A 93 -0.80 0.16 -0.35
C TRP A 93 -1.76 0.38 0.82
N ALA A 94 -2.82 -0.42 0.92
CA ALA A 94 -3.80 -0.32 1.99
C ALA A 94 -3.18 -0.54 3.38
N LEU A 95 -2.32 -1.55 3.52
CA LEU A 95 -1.62 -1.84 4.77
C LEU A 95 -0.67 -0.69 5.17
N THR A 96 0.14 -0.19 4.24
CA THR A 96 1.05 0.94 4.49
C THR A 96 0.29 2.20 4.93
N LEU A 97 -0.86 2.47 4.30
CA LEU A 97 -1.70 3.60 4.70
C LEU A 97 -2.24 3.43 6.13
N MET A 98 -2.68 2.24 6.50
CA MET A 98 -3.16 1.94 7.85
C MET A 98 -2.03 2.03 8.89
N GLU A 99 -0.84 1.55 8.56
CA GLU A 99 0.36 1.65 9.41
C GLU A 99 0.73 3.11 9.66
N GLU A 100 0.69 3.96 8.63
CA GLU A 100 0.97 5.39 8.74
C GLU A 100 -0.05 6.11 9.63
N VAL A 101 -1.34 5.82 9.44
CA VAL A 101 -2.40 6.36 10.29
C VAL A 101 -2.23 5.95 11.76
N LEU A 102 -1.86 4.68 11.99
CA LEU A 102 -1.62 4.19 13.35
C LEU A 102 -0.38 4.84 13.98
N ARG A 103 0.67 5.09 13.19
CA ARG A 103 1.87 5.83 13.60
C ARG A 103 1.52 7.26 14.05
N ARG A 104 0.74 7.98 13.24
CA ARG A 104 0.28 9.34 13.57
C ARG A 104 -0.56 9.36 14.85
N LEU A 105 -1.51 8.41 14.96
CA LEU A 105 -2.33 8.29 16.16
C LEU A 105 -1.48 8.00 17.41
N LYS A 106 -0.47 7.14 17.28
CA LYS A 106 0.50 6.89 18.34
C LYS A 106 1.19 8.19 18.78
N GLU A 107 1.70 8.96 17.84
CA GLU A 107 2.38 10.21 18.14
C GLU A 107 1.49 11.21 18.89
N GLU A 108 0.22 11.34 18.50
CA GLU A 108 -0.76 12.18 19.22
C GLU A 108 -0.94 11.73 20.67
N TYR A 109 -1.11 10.42 20.90
CA TYR A 109 -1.29 9.87 22.24
C TYR A 109 -0.03 10.01 23.10
N TYR A 110 1.14 9.78 22.52
CA TYR A 110 2.42 9.91 23.23
C TYR A 110 2.70 11.38 23.60
N ALA A 111 2.46 12.30 22.69
CA ALA A 111 2.59 13.73 22.96
C ALA A 111 1.63 14.23 24.06
N ALA A 112 0.45 13.61 24.17
CA ALA A 112 -0.52 13.89 25.22
C ALA A 112 -0.25 13.16 26.55
N GLY A 113 0.88 12.43 26.69
CA GLY A 113 1.21 11.67 27.89
C GLY A 113 0.39 10.38 28.09
N ASN A 114 -0.30 9.92 27.06
CA ASN A 114 -1.21 8.76 27.08
C ASN A 114 -0.62 7.51 26.42
N ALA A 115 0.70 7.31 26.46
CA ALA A 115 1.38 6.21 25.79
C ALA A 115 0.84 4.84 26.20
N THR A 116 0.74 4.57 27.52
CA THR A 116 0.20 3.31 28.05
C THR A 116 -1.22 3.05 27.58
N LEU A 117 -2.05 4.09 27.51
CA LEU A 117 -3.42 3.98 27.02
C LEU A 117 -3.44 3.58 25.53
N PHE A 118 -2.59 4.20 24.70
CA PHE A 118 -2.47 3.85 23.29
C PHE A 118 -2.09 2.38 23.11
N ASP A 119 -1.02 1.93 23.79
CA ASP A 119 -0.50 0.58 23.66
C ASP A 119 -1.53 -0.50 24.10
N SER A 120 -2.34 -0.18 25.10
CA SER A 120 -3.43 -1.02 25.55
C SER A 120 -4.62 -1.03 24.58
N LEU A 121 -5.05 0.15 24.08
CA LEU A 121 -6.17 0.25 23.15
C LEU A 121 -5.84 -0.35 21.78
N LYS A 122 -4.58 -0.32 21.35
CA LYS A 122 -4.12 -0.96 20.12
C LYS A 122 -4.38 -2.46 20.14
N GLN A 123 -4.22 -3.12 21.28
CA GLN A 123 -4.45 -4.56 21.45
C GLN A 123 -5.94 -4.95 21.29
N LEU A 124 -6.86 -3.98 21.36
CA LEU A 124 -8.29 -4.20 21.11
C LEU A 124 -8.68 -4.08 19.62
N LEU A 125 -7.74 -3.73 18.74
CA LEU A 125 -7.97 -3.79 17.31
C LEU A 125 -8.07 -5.26 16.89
N PRO A 126 -9.00 -5.62 15.95
CA PRO A 126 -9.17 -7.01 15.55
C PRO A 126 -7.92 -7.58 14.89
N ASP A 127 -7.73 -8.89 15.06
CA ASP A 127 -6.84 -9.81 14.33
C ASP A 127 -5.51 -10.22 14.99
N GLU A 128 -5.28 -9.99 16.29
CA GLU A 128 -4.18 -10.68 16.97
C GLU A 128 -4.70 -11.90 17.75
N PRO A 129 -4.34 -13.15 17.35
CA PRO A 129 -4.64 -14.33 18.15
C PRO A 129 -3.98 -14.21 19.53
N GLY A 130 -4.78 -14.34 20.59
CA GLY A 130 -4.27 -14.22 21.97
C GLY A 130 -4.32 -12.80 22.52
N ALA A 131 -4.99 -11.86 21.87
CA ALA A 131 -5.21 -10.51 22.40
C ALA A 131 -5.92 -10.58 23.76
N PRO A 132 -5.48 -9.75 24.75
CA PRO A 132 -6.10 -9.71 26.06
C PRO A 132 -7.57 -9.29 25.97
N SER A 133 -8.39 -9.80 26.87
CA SER A 133 -9.78 -9.43 26.98
C SER A 133 -9.93 -7.95 27.41
N ARG A 134 -11.07 -7.33 27.09
CA ARG A 134 -11.36 -5.97 27.55
C ARG A 134 -11.29 -5.82 29.06
N ALA A 135 -11.74 -6.85 29.80
CA ALA A 135 -11.71 -6.85 31.26
C ALA A 135 -10.29 -6.83 31.81
N GLU A 136 -9.39 -7.59 31.19
CA GLU A 136 -7.96 -7.60 31.55
C GLU A 136 -7.32 -6.23 31.28
N ILE A 137 -7.56 -5.63 30.12
CA ILE A 137 -7.05 -4.30 29.79
C ILE A 137 -7.61 -3.24 30.74
N ALA A 138 -8.91 -3.27 31.06
CA ALA A 138 -9.51 -2.34 32.01
C ALA A 138 -8.85 -2.45 33.39
N SER A 139 -8.62 -3.68 33.88
CA SER A 139 -7.92 -3.94 35.12
C SER A 139 -6.48 -3.42 35.12
N GLN A 140 -5.73 -3.66 34.05
CA GLN A 140 -4.35 -3.19 33.90
C GLN A 140 -4.24 -1.65 33.91
N LEU A 141 -5.24 -0.98 33.33
CA LEU A 141 -5.30 0.48 33.27
C LEU A 141 -5.93 1.12 34.51
N GLY A 142 -6.45 0.35 35.46
CA GLY A 142 -7.22 0.84 36.60
C GLY A 142 -8.52 1.56 36.17
N MET A 143 -9.10 1.15 35.06
CA MET A 143 -10.29 1.77 34.48
C MET A 143 -11.54 0.90 34.68
N THR A 144 -12.71 1.53 34.73
CA THR A 144 -13.98 0.79 34.62
C THR A 144 -14.19 0.33 33.16
N ASP A 145 -14.94 -0.77 32.95
CA ASP A 145 -15.28 -1.26 31.61
C ASP A 145 -15.96 -0.17 30.74
N ASN A 146 -16.83 0.65 31.36
CA ASN A 146 -17.46 1.75 30.63
C ASN A 146 -16.47 2.84 30.21
N ALA A 147 -15.52 3.20 31.07
CA ALA A 147 -14.48 4.17 30.76
C ALA A 147 -13.58 3.65 29.62
N LEU A 148 -13.21 2.35 29.65
CA LEU A 148 -12.43 1.73 28.58
C LEU A 148 -13.20 1.71 27.26
N ARG A 149 -14.52 1.38 27.26
CA ARG A 149 -15.35 1.44 26.05
C ARG A 149 -15.39 2.83 25.43
N GLN A 150 -15.55 3.86 26.25
CA GLN A 150 -15.53 5.24 25.80
C GLN A 150 -14.15 5.66 25.26
N ALA A 151 -13.06 5.24 25.91
CA ALA A 151 -11.70 5.49 25.44
C ALA A 151 -11.46 4.82 24.08
N PHE A 152 -11.86 3.54 23.94
CA PHE A 152 -11.73 2.79 22.68
C PHE A 152 -12.60 3.38 21.57
N HIS A 153 -13.81 3.88 21.91
CA HIS A 153 -14.65 4.55 20.93
C HIS A 153 -13.98 5.82 20.40
N ARG A 154 -13.43 6.68 21.28
CA ARG A 154 -12.68 7.88 20.88
C ARG A 154 -11.45 7.53 20.05
N PHE A 155 -10.71 6.49 20.44
CA PHE A 155 -9.56 5.97 19.70
C PHE A 155 -9.95 5.60 18.26
N ARG A 156 -11.02 4.81 18.09
CA ARG A 156 -11.52 4.44 16.76
C ARG A 156 -12.02 5.63 15.94
N GLN A 157 -12.71 6.57 16.56
CA GLN A 157 -13.14 7.79 15.87
C GLN A 157 -11.94 8.61 15.38
N ARG A 158 -10.93 8.81 16.23
CA ARG A 158 -9.72 9.55 15.84
C ARG A 158 -8.96 8.82 14.72
N TYR A 159 -8.81 7.51 14.81
CA TYR A 159 -8.24 6.69 13.75
C TYR A 159 -8.99 6.86 12.41
N GLN A 160 -10.30 6.84 12.42
CA GLN A 160 -11.11 7.03 11.22
C GLN A 160 -10.96 8.43 10.61
N LEU A 161 -10.83 9.46 11.44
CA LEU A 161 -10.58 10.83 10.97
C LEU A 161 -9.20 10.93 10.29
N LEU A 162 -8.16 10.42 10.94
CA LEU A 162 -6.82 10.39 10.37
C LEU A 162 -6.77 9.58 9.06
N LEU A 163 -7.47 8.46 8.99
CA LEU A 163 -7.54 7.65 7.78
C LEU A 163 -8.17 8.43 6.61
N ARG A 164 -9.27 9.16 6.86
CA ARG A 164 -9.88 10.01 5.83
C ARG A 164 -8.97 11.15 5.41
N GLU A 165 -8.25 11.73 6.35
CA GLU A 165 -7.27 12.77 6.08
C GLU A 165 -6.15 12.25 5.17
N GLU A 166 -5.53 11.10 5.48
CA GLU A 166 -4.52 10.50 4.63
C GLU A 166 -5.05 10.14 3.23
N ILE A 167 -6.26 9.56 3.15
CA ILE A 167 -6.88 9.27 1.86
C ILE A 167 -7.11 10.56 1.07
N SER A 168 -7.51 11.66 1.72
CA SER A 168 -7.77 12.93 1.04
C SER A 168 -6.54 13.49 0.32
N HIS A 169 -5.34 13.15 0.76
CA HIS A 169 -4.08 13.49 0.11
C HIS A 169 -3.81 12.65 -1.15
N THR A 170 -4.50 11.53 -1.32
CA THR A 170 -4.28 10.57 -2.41
C THR A 170 -5.36 10.60 -3.50
N VAL A 171 -6.40 11.40 -3.33
CA VAL A 171 -7.51 11.55 -4.27
C VAL A 171 -7.59 12.98 -4.81
N ALA A 172 -8.13 13.11 -6.03
CA ALA A 172 -8.22 14.41 -6.70
C ALA A 172 -9.33 15.31 -6.10
N ILE A 173 -10.44 14.73 -5.72
CA ILE A 173 -11.62 15.44 -5.21
C ILE A 173 -12.12 14.80 -3.90
N ALA A 174 -12.64 15.64 -3.02
CA ALA A 174 -13.09 15.21 -1.70
C ALA A 174 -14.20 14.13 -1.73
N SER A 175 -15.06 14.14 -2.74
CA SER A 175 -16.10 13.12 -2.94
C SER A 175 -15.55 11.71 -3.13
N ASP A 176 -14.31 11.56 -3.61
CA ASP A 176 -13.69 10.26 -3.86
C ASP A 176 -13.14 9.60 -2.59
N VAL A 177 -13.04 10.31 -1.47
CA VAL A 177 -12.50 9.79 -0.20
C VAL A 177 -13.30 8.56 0.27
N GLU A 178 -14.62 8.64 0.27
CA GLU A 178 -15.47 7.53 0.73
C GLU A 178 -15.45 6.34 -0.24
N ASP A 179 -15.29 6.59 -1.53
CA ASP A 179 -15.14 5.53 -2.53
C ASP A 179 -13.79 4.82 -2.39
N GLU A 180 -12.71 5.58 -2.17
CA GLU A 180 -11.40 5.02 -1.93
C GLU A 180 -11.37 4.23 -0.62
N LEU A 181 -11.98 4.74 0.45
CA LEU A 181 -12.10 4.02 1.72
C LEU A 181 -12.83 2.67 1.53
N ARG A 182 -13.96 2.65 0.81
CA ARG A 182 -14.68 1.41 0.49
C ARG A 182 -13.83 0.45 -0.34
N HIS A 183 -13.04 0.98 -1.27
CA HIS A 183 -12.12 0.17 -2.07
C HIS A 183 -11.05 -0.49 -1.19
N LEU A 184 -10.37 0.28 -0.33
CA LEU A 184 -9.35 -0.23 0.59
C LEU A 184 -9.89 -1.33 1.51
N ILE A 185 -11.09 -1.13 2.07
CA ILE A 185 -11.75 -2.15 2.90
C ILE A 185 -12.00 -3.44 2.10
N ARG A 186 -12.42 -3.33 0.84
CA ARG A 186 -12.64 -4.50 -0.04
C ARG A 186 -11.34 -5.25 -0.30
N VAL A 187 -10.26 -4.54 -0.59
CA VAL A 187 -8.94 -5.11 -0.86
C VAL A 187 -8.39 -5.87 0.34
N LEU A 188 -8.66 -5.40 1.56
CA LEU A 188 -8.19 -6.06 2.79
C LEU A 188 -9.01 -7.29 3.17
N ARG A 189 -10.24 -7.43 2.66
CA ARG A 189 -11.12 -8.57 2.94
C ARG A 189 -10.93 -9.76 1.98
N THR A 190 -10.21 -9.55 0.87
CA THR A 190 -9.87 -10.59 -0.12
C THR A 190 -8.47 -11.16 0.13
#